data_145316b5d0059f9c94d9a6395ba05823
#
_entry.id   145316b5d0059f9c94d9a6395ba05823
#
_cell.length_a   1.000
_cell.length_b   1.000
_cell.length_c   1.000
_cell.angle_alpha   90.00
_cell.angle_beta   90.00
_cell.angle_gamma   90.00
#
_symmetry.space_group_name_H-M   'P 1'
#
loop_
_entity.id
_entity.type
_entity.pdbx_description
1 polymer ?
#
loop_
_entity_poly.entity_id
_entity_poly.type
_entity_poly.pdbx_seq_one_letter_code
_entity_poly.pdbx_strand_id
1 'polypeptide(L)'
;QPSSIDIAEDRELFKELVSKLNLRQPYNEVATNLEQALTNAKKVGYPLVVRPSYVLGGRAMDIVYNDEELATYMREAVKVSNESPVLLDHFLNKAIEVDVDAVSDGEDVLIGGIMEHIEQAGVHSGDSSCSIPAFSLSDSLQDEIISQMIQFTKKLNVIGLVNAQFAIRKNKVFILEVNPRASRTVPFVSKATGNQLAKIAARAMIGIPLKEQQINHSYKPSFFSVKGPVFPFNK
;
A
#
# COMPACT_ATOMS: atom_id res chain seq x y z
N GLN A 1 -7.90 -14.89 -6.01
CA GLN A 1 -7.40 -16.29 -5.96
C GLN A 1 -6.32 -16.38 -4.88
N PRO A 2 -6.11 -17.55 -4.20
CA PRO A 2 -5.05 -17.67 -3.20
C PRO A 2 -3.66 -17.27 -3.73
N SER A 3 -3.32 -17.70 -4.95
CA SER A 3 -2.05 -17.34 -5.59
C SER A 3 -1.82 -15.83 -5.76
N SER A 4 -2.88 -15.04 -5.89
CA SER A 4 -2.76 -13.57 -5.98
C SER A 4 -2.37 -12.96 -4.64
N ILE A 5 -2.82 -13.58 -3.54
CA ILE A 5 -2.46 -13.16 -2.18
C ILE A 5 -0.99 -13.53 -1.93
N ASP A 6 -0.59 -14.75 -2.29
CA ASP A 6 0.79 -15.20 -2.12
C ASP A 6 1.78 -14.27 -2.85
N ILE A 7 1.49 -13.90 -4.11
CA ILE A 7 2.34 -12.97 -4.88
C ILE A 7 2.36 -11.57 -4.25
N ALA A 8 1.26 -11.11 -3.69
CA ALA A 8 1.18 -9.78 -3.10
C ALA A 8 1.87 -9.69 -1.72
N GLU A 9 1.85 -10.78 -0.95
CA GLU A 9 2.40 -10.81 0.42
C GLU A 9 3.85 -11.32 0.48
N ASP A 10 4.24 -12.20 -0.43
CA ASP A 10 5.63 -12.67 -0.54
C ASP A 10 6.51 -11.59 -1.18
N ARG A 11 7.57 -11.20 -0.49
CA ARG A 11 8.42 -10.09 -0.90
C ARG A 11 9.24 -10.34 -2.14
N GLU A 12 9.70 -11.56 -2.34
CA GLU A 12 10.48 -11.90 -3.53
C GLU A 12 9.57 -11.94 -4.75
N LEU A 13 8.41 -12.59 -4.62
CA LEU A 13 7.40 -12.62 -5.68
C LEU A 13 6.87 -11.23 -6.03
N PHE A 14 6.63 -10.39 -5.01
CA PHE A 14 6.22 -9.00 -5.22
C PHE A 14 7.31 -8.18 -5.94
N LYS A 15 8.57 -8.30 -5.51
CA LYS A 15 9.72 -7.65 -6.15
C LYS A 15 9.88 -8.07 -7.62
N GLU A 16 9.72 -9.36 -7.90
CA GLU A 16 9.70 -9.85 -9.28
C GLU A 16 8.55 -9.26 -10.09
N LEU A 17 7.34 -9.19 -9.51
CA LEU A 17 6.19 -8.60 -10.16
C LEU A 17 6.42 -7.14 -10.49
N VAL A 18 6.90 -6.34 -9.54
CA VAL A 18 7.25 -4.92 -9.72
C VAL A 18 8.28 -4.75 -10.84
N SER A 19 9.31 -5.59 -10.84
CA SER A 19 10.34 -5.60 -11.89
C SER A 19 9.79 -5.96 -13.28
N LYS A 20 8.96 -7.01 -13.36
CA LYS A 20 8.30 -7.42 -14.61
C LYS A 20 7.38 -6.35 -15.19
N LEU A 21 6.79 -5.53 -14.33
CA LEU A 21 5.95 -4.39 -14.74
C LEU A 21 6.77 -3.12 -14.99
N ASN A 22 8.10 -3.17 -14.81
CA ASN A 22 9.01 -2.01 -14.94
C ASN A 22 8.58 -0.82 -14.06
N LEU A 23 8.10 -1.11 -12.85
CA LEU A 23 7.66 -0.13 -11.87
C LEU A 23 8.70 0.08 -10.79
N ARG A 24 8.54 1.13 -9.97
CA ARG A 24 9.47 1.45 -8.89
C ARG A 24 8.92 1.03 -7.55
N GLN A 25 9.77 0.44 -6.72
CA GLN A 25 9.56 0.28 -5.28
C GLN A 25 10.75 0.87 -4.52
N PRO A 26 10.63 1.19 -3.23
CA PRO A 26 11.80 1.52 -2.41
C PRO A 26 12.84 0.41 -2.50
N TYR A 27 14.11 0.80 -2.53
CA TYR A 27 15.17 -0.21 -2.50
C TYR A 27 15.10 -0.97 -1.18
N ASN A 28 15.15 -2.28 -1.24
CA ASN A 28 14.93 -3.13 -0.09
C ASN A 28 15.85 -4.36 -0.09
N GLU A 29 16.12 -4.84 1.11
CA GLU A 29 16.85 -6.07 1.37
C GLU A 29 16.18 -6.82 2.52
N VAL A 30 16.52 -8.09 2.66
CA VAL A 30 16.00 -8.97 3.70
C VAL A 30 17.16 -9.46 4.58
N ALA A 31 16.96 -9.57 5.88
CA ALA A 31 17.95 -10.09 6.80
C ALA A 31 17.32 -11.08 7.79
N THR A 32 17.99 -12.19 8.03
CA THR A 32 17.58 -13.22 9.00
C THR A 32 18.35 -13.13 10.32
N ASN A 33 19.42 -12.33 10.35
CA ASN A 33 20.25 -12.11 11.54
C ASN A 33 20.87 -10.72 11.52
N LEU A 34 21.45 -10.31 12.65
CA LEU A 34 22.03 -8.99 12.84
C LEU A 34 23.17 -8.68 11.87
N GLU A 35 24.05 -9.64 11.59
CA GLU A 35 25.21 -9.43 10.71
C GLU A 35 24.75 -9.13 9.28
N GLN A 36 23.78 -9.89 8.78
CA GLN A 36 23.14 -9.63 7.48
C GLN A 36 22.43 -8.29 7.48
N ALA A 37 21.71 -7.95 8.56
CA ALA A 37 21.01 -6.68 8.66
C ALA A 37 21.97 -5.50 8.55
N LEU A 38 23.06 -5.48 9.29
CA LEU A 38 24.08 -4.43 9.23
C LEU A 38 24.79 -4.36 7.86
N THR A 39 25.04 -5.51 7.24
CA THR A 39 25.62 -5.57 5.90
C THR A 39 24.66 -5.02 4.85
N ASN A 40 23.40 -5.38 4.92
CA ASN A 40 22.37 -4.95 3.98
C ASN A 40 21.96 -3.47 4.21
N ALA A 41 21.98 -3.00 5.45
CA ALA A 41 21.74 -1.60 5.78
C ALA A 41 22.72 -0.65 5.08
N LYS A 42 24.00 -1.07 4.92
CA LYS A 42 25.00 -0.28 4.17
C LYS A 42 24.68 -0.17 2.67
N LYS A 43 24.00 -1.16 2.10
CA LYS A 43 23.57 -1.14 0.69
C LYS A 43 22.32 -0.31 0.52
N VAL A 44 21.34 -0.47 1.41
CA VAL A 44 20.05 0.23 1.36
C VAL A 44 20.22 1.70 1.72
N GLY A 45 21.00 2.02 2.73
CA GLY A 45 21.24 3.37 3.24
C GLY A 45 20.18 3.82 4.23
N TYR A 46 20.61 4.45 5.32
CA TYR A 46 19.72 5.03 6.32
C TYR A 46 19.02 6.31 5.84
N PRO A 47 17.84 6.65 6.38
CA PRO A 47 17.06 5.84 7.33
C PRO A 47 16.36 4.66 6.65
N LEU A 48 16.10 3.61 7.47
CA LEU A 48 15.43 2.39 7.03
C LEU A 48 14.08 2.24 7.73
N VAL A 49 13.09 1.77 7.01
CA VAL A 49 11.91 1.14 7.60
C VAL A 49 12.23 -0.32 7.82
N VAL A 50 12.11 -0.77 9.05
CA VAL A 50 12.37 -2.16 9.44
C VAL A 50 11.07 -2.82 9.90
N ARG A 51 10.80 -4.03 9.45
CA ARG A 51 9.60 -4.78 9.83
C ARG A 51 9.83 -6.28 9.69
N PRO A 52 9.24 -7.13 10.57
CA PRO A 52 9.26 -8.58 10.37
C PRO A 52 8.43 -8.96 9.13
N SER A 53 8.88 -10.01 8.42
CA SER A 53 8.17 -10.58 7.29
C SER A 53 6.91 -11.25 7.72
N TYR A 54 5.84 -11.29 7.73
CA TYR A 54 4.65 -12.01 8.22
C TYR A 54 3.93 -11.35 9.40
N VAL A 55 4.16 -10.06 9.65
CA VAL A 55 3.38 -9.33 10.66
C VAL A 55 2.36 -8.43 9.97
N LEU A 56 1.08 -8.66 10.25
CA LEU A 56 -0.03 -7.90 9.70
C LEU A 56 -0.22 -6.56 10.45
N GLY A 57 -0.54 -5.50 9.71
CA GLY A 57 -1.05 -4.26 10.27
C GLY A 57 -0.03 -3.34 10.93
N GLY A 58 1.21 -3.28 10.42
CA GLY A 58 2.23 -2.32 10.89
C GLY A 58 2.73 -2.58 12.32
N ARG A 59 2.37 -3.69 12.96
CA ARG A 59 2.92 -4.08 14.25
C ARG A 59 4.41 -4.35 14.10
N ALA A 60 5.19 -3.82 15.05
CA ALA A 60 6.66 -3.92 15.08
C ALA A 60 7.36 -3.33 13.83
N MET A 61 6.72 -2.38 13.12
CA MET A 61 7.40 -1.56 12.12
C MET A 61 8.04 -0.36 12.82
N ASP A 62 9.30 -0.07 12.49
CA ASP A 62 10.01 1.07 13.04
C ASP A 62 10.88 1.74 11.99
N ILE A 63 11.28 2.99 12.24
CA ILE A 63 12.23 3.73 11.40
C ILE A 63 13.53 3.87 12.17
N VAL A 64 14.59 3.26 11.63
CA VAL A 64 15.92 3.28 12.25
C VAL A 64 16.88 4.16 11.44
N TYR A 65 17.71 4.90 12.13
CA TYR A 65 18.58 5.94 11.55
C TYR A 65 20.06 5.58 11.57
N ASN A 66 20.45 4.52 12.28
CA ASN A 66 21.83 4.09 12.44
C ASN A 66 21.94 2.61 12.81
N ASP A 67 23.17 2.11 12.83
CA ASP A 67 23.50 0.71 13.16
C ASP A 67 23.07 0.31 14.57
N GLU A 68 23.11 1.23 15.55
CA GLU A 68 22.76 0.96 16.95
C GLU A 68 21.25 0.72 17.11
N GLU A 69 20.45 1.59 16.49
CA GLU A 69 18.99 1.44 16.46
C GLU A 69 18.57 0.17 15.73
N LEU A 70 19.21 -0.12 14.59
CA LEU A 70 18.97 -1.37 13.85
C LEU A 70 19.32 -2.59 14.69
N ALA A 71 20.45 -2.58 15.40
CA ALA A 71 20.85 -3.69 16.27
C ALA A 71 19.89 -3.88 17.44
N THR A 72 19.34 -2.80 17.99
CA THR A 72 18.33 -2.86 19.04
C THR A 72 17.05 -3.48 18.53
N TYR A 73 16.56 -3.00 17.38
CA TYR A 73 15.39 -3.56 16.71
C TYR A 73 15.53 -5.06 16.42
N MET A 74 16.65 -5.46 15.83
CA MET A 74 16.90 -6.88 15.49
C MET A 74 16.90 -7.79 16.73
N ARG A 75 17.42 -7.33 17.87
CA ARG A 75 17.38 -8.08 19.13
C ARG A 75 15.98 -8.29 19.67
N GLU A 76 15.10 -7.31 19.48
CA GLU A 76 13.69 -7.36 19.91
C GLU A 76 12.84 -8.17 18.94
N ALA A 77 13.01 -7.96 17.65
CA ALA A 77 12.29 -8.69 16.60
C ALA A 77 12.57 -10.19 16.62
N VAL A 78 13.84 -10.58 16.81
CA VAL A 78 14.26 -12.00 16.92
C VAL A 78 13.66 -12.68 18.16
N LYS A 79 13.41 -11.95 19.25
CA LYS A 79 12.72 -12.51 20.43
C LYS A 79 11.26 -12.87 20.17
N VAL A 80 10.61 -12.16 19.26
CA VAL A 80 9.19 -12.35 18.94
C VAL A 80 8.99 -13.42 17.87
N SER A 81 9.99 -13.65 17.00
CA SER A 81 9.89 -14.61 15.91
C SER A 81 11.29 -15.13 15.54
N ASN A 82 11.66 -16.28 16.11
CA ASN A 82 13.00 -16.86 15.95
C ASN A 82 13.42 -17.21 14.51
N GLU A 83 12.54 -17.14 13.52
CA GLU A 83 12.82 -17.57 12.14
C GLU A 83 12.29 -16.63 11.06
N SER A 84 11.59 -15.54 11.42
CA SER A 84 11.04 -14.66 10.39
C SER A 84 12.07 -13.66 9.92
N PRO A 85 12.30 -13.55 8.60
CA PRO A 85 13.16 -12.54 8.05
C PRO A 85 12.67 -11.12 8.39
N VAL A 86 13.60 -10.20 8.60
CA VAL A 86 13.32 -8.76 8.77
C VAL A 86 13.56 -8.06 7.44
N LEU A 87 12.60 -7.26 7.03
CA LEU A 87 12.68 -6.39 5.86
C LEU A 87 13.36 -5.08 6.24
N LEU A 88 14.24 -4.64 5.36
CA LEU A 88 14.96 -3.38 5.42
C LEU A 88 14.59 -2.57 4.18
N ASP A 89 13.63 -1.68 4.28
CA ASP A 89 13.21 -0.82 3.18
C ASP A 89 13.85 0.56 3.31
N HIS A 90 14.37 1.14 2.22
CA HIS A 90 14.83 2.52 2.23
C HIS A 90 13.68 3.47 2.54
N PHE A 91 13.78 4.24 3.62
CA PHE A 91 12.75 5.18 4.01
C PHE A 91 12.70 6.39 3.05
N LEU A 92 11.55 6.59 2.44
CA LEU A 92 11.32 7.70 1.52
C LEU A 92 10.95 8.98 2.28
N ASN A 93 11.92 9.57 2.95
CA ASN A 93 11.70 10.80 3.75
C ASN A 93 11.03 11.90 2.92
N LYS A 94 10.01 12.55 3.50
CA LYS A 94 9.17 13.57 2.87
C LYS A 94 8.43 13.09 1.62
N ALA A 95 8.14 11.81 1.51
CA ALA A 95 7.24 11.33 0.49
C ALA A 95 5.79 11.65 0.86
N ILE A 96 4.96 11.83 -0.14
CA ILE A 96 3.50 11.87 0.00
C ILE A 96 3.02 10.44 -0.15
N GLU A 97 2.26 9.95 0.83
CA GLU A 97 1.63 8.63 0.73
C GLU A 97 0.20 8.75 0.20
N VAL A 98 -0.21 7.77 -0.58
CA VAL A 98 -1.58 7.63 -1.07
C VAL A 98 -2.03 6.17 -1.01
N ASP A 99 -3.29 5.99 -0.65
CA ASP A 99 -4.02 4.75 -0.81
C ASP A 99 -4.94 4.83 -2.03
N VAL A 100 -5.00 3.76 -2.81
CA VAL A 100 -5.94 3.64 -3.93
C VAL A 100 -6.79 2.39 -3.73
N ASP A 101 -8.10 2.58 -3.65
CA ASP A 101 -9.06 1.48 -3.66
C ASP A 101 -9.66 1.32 -5.06
N ALA A 102 -9.74 0.09 -5.53
CA ALA A 102 -10.33 -0.24 -6.82
C ALA A 102 -11.17 -1.51 -6.74
N VAL A 103 -12.00 -1.70 -7.77
CA VAL A 103 -12.76 -2.94 -8.00
C VAL A 103 -12.44 -3.44 -9.39
N SER A 104 -12.25 -4.75 -9.53
CA SER A 104 -12.09 -5.41 -10.83
C SER A 104 -13.09 -6.53 -11.02
N ASP A 105 -13.50 -6.75 -12.26
CA ASP A 105 -14.27 -7.93 -12.68
C ASP A 105 -13.41 -8.96 -13.43
N GLY A 106 -12.10 -8.69 -13.54
CA GLY A 106 -11.13 -9.50 -14.28
C GLY A 106 -10.79 -8.94 -15.66
N GLU A 107 -11.67 -8.16 -16.26
CA GLU A 107 -11.46 -7.46 -17.55
C GLU A 107 -11.23 -5.96 -17.32
N ASP A 108 -12.18 -5.33 -16.63
CA ASP A 108 -12.18 -3.90 -16.34
C ASP A 108 -11.80 -3.61 -14.88
N VAL A 109 -11.30 -2.39 -14.66
CA VAL A 109 -10.92 -1.91 -13.33
C VAL A 109 -11.56 -0.55 -13.09
N LEU A 110 -12.39 -0.48 -12.06
CA LEU A 110 -12.96 0.76 -11.56
C LEU A 110 -12.04 1.33 -10.46
N ILE A 111 -11.48 2.50 -10.66
CA ILE A 111 -10.80 3.24 -9.60
C ILE A 111 -11.85 3.86 -8.68
N GLY A 112 -11.87 3.43 -7.43
CA GLY A 112 -12.78 3.94 -6.42
C GLY A 112 -12.42 5.34 -5.95
N GLY A 113 -11.13 5.59 -5.74
CA GLY A 113 -10.60 6.89 -5.32
C GLY A 113 -9.12 6.83 -5.01
N ILE A 114 -8.46 7.99 -5.08
CA ILE A 114 -7.08 8.21 -4.64
C ILE A 114 -7.15 9.03 -3.35
N MET A 115 -6.74 8.43 -2.25
CA MET A 115 -6.67 9.08 -0.94
C MET A 115 -5.26 9.56 -0.68
N GLU A 116 -5.08 10.85 -0.52
CA GLU A 116 -3.82 11.44 -0.11
C GLU A 116 -3.74 11.54 1.41
N HIS A 117 -2.66 11.06 2.01
CA HIS A 117 -2.40 11.17 3.43
C HIS A 117 -1.98 12.60 3.79
N ILE A 118 -2.46 13.09 4.94
CA ILE A 118 -2.12 14.41 5.48
C ILE A 118 -0.87 14.30 6.33
N GLU A 119 -0.70 13.20 7.07
CA GLU A 119 0.48 12.91 7.85
C GLU A 119 1.67 12.56 6.97
N GLN A 120 2.87 12.68 7.54
CA GLN A 120 4.10 12.34 6.85
C GLN A 120 4.17 10.82 6.56
N ALA A 121 4.93 10.47 5.52
CA ALA A 121 5.21 9.09 5.17
C ALA A 121 5.75 8.28 6.37
N GLY A 122 5.30 7.02 6.49
CA GLY A 122 5.64 6.12 7.60
C GLY A 122 4.58 6.05 8.70
N VAL A 123 3.53 6.87 8.65
CA VAL A 123 2.36 6.70 9.53
C VAL A 123 1.40 5.72 8.86
N HIS A 124 1.03 4.66 9.60
CA HIS A 124 0.12 3.65 9.07
C HIS A 124 -1.22 4.26 8.61
N SER A 125 -1.74 3.81 7.48
CA SER A 125 -2.97 4.36 6.86
C SER A 125 -4.21 4.34 7.78
N GLY A 126 -4.25 3.43 8.75
CA GLY A 126 -5.29 3.38 9.78
C GLY A 126 -5.26 4.57 10.75
N ASP A 127 -4.07 5.11 10.97
CA ASP A 127 -3.77 6.16 11.95
C ASP A 127 -3.55 7.52 11.28
N SER A 128 -3.63 7.58 9.94
CA SER A 128 -3.50 8.80 9.15
C SER A 128 -4.86 9.43 8.85
N SER A 129 -4.88 10.76 8.84
CA SER A 129 -5.93 11.53 8.18
C SER A 129 -5.72 11.46 6.67
N CYS A 130 -6.79 11.31 5.91
CA CYS A 130 -6.71 11.20 4.46
C CYS A 130 -7.76 12.08 3.80
N SER A 131 -7.42 12.62 2.63
CA SER A 131 -8.31 13.44 1.82
C SER A 131 -8.64 12.77 0.48
N ILE A 132 -9.89 12.86 0.04
CA ILE A 132 -10.36 12.57 -1.31
C ILE A 132 -11.09 13.81 -1.84
N PRO A 133 -10.78 14.30 -3.05
CA PRO A 133 -9.70 13.87 -3.94
C PRO A 133 -8.31 14.17 -3.36
N ALA A 134 -7.26 13.61 -3.96
CA ALA A 134 -5.89 14.00 -3.69
C ALA A 134 -5.70 15.49 -3.96
N PHE A 135 -5.08 16.23 -3.04
CA PHE A 135 -5.07 17.70 -3.07
C PHE A 135 -3.74 18.29 -3.54
N SER A 136 -2.63 17.58 -3.37
CA SER A 136 -1.29 18.08 -3.72
C SER A 136 -0.71 17.43 -4.98
N LEU A 137 -1.30 16.34 -5.47
CA LEU A 137 -0.79 15.60 -6.62
C LEU A 137 -1.26 16.20 -7.94
N SER A 138 -0.33 16.39 -8.88
CA SER A 138 -0.67 16.75 -10.25
C SER A 138 -1.50 15.68 -10.95
N ASP A 139 -2.28 16.07 -11.96
CA ASP A 139 -3.06 15.10 -12.74
C ASP A 139 -2.17 14.03 -13.37
N SER A 140 -0.98 14.38 -13.87
CA SER A 140 -0.03 13.42 -14.45
C SER A 140 0.45 12.36 -13.45
N LEU A 141 0.64 12.72 -12.18
CA LEU A 141 0.99 11.76 -11.13
C LEU A 141 -0.19 10.87 -10.78
N GLN A 142 -1.40 11.42 -10.72
CA GLN A 142 -2.61 10.64 -10.49
C GLN A 142 -2.85 9.64 -11.63
N ASP A 143 -2.63 10.05 -12.90
CA ASP A 143 -2.74 9.18 -14.06
C ASP A 143 -1.69 8.05 -14.04
N GLU A 144 -0.45 8.36 -13.60
CA GLU A 144 0.61 7.33 -13.40
C GLU A 144 0.19 6.32 -12.33
N ILE A 145 -0.33 6.78 -11.19
CA ILE A 145 -0.83 5.93 -10.11
C ILE A 145 -1.97 5.02 -10.59
N ILE A 146 -2.94 5.59 -11.30
CA ILE A 146 -4.06 4.83 -11.88
C ILE A 146 -3.56 3.76 -12.85
N SER A 147 -2.65 4.13 -13.75
CA SER A 147 -2.06 3.19 -14.71
C SER A 147 -1.37 2.04 -13.99
N GLN A 148 -0.57 2.32 -12.96
CA GLN A 148 0.10 1.30 -12.17
C GLN A 148 -0.91 0.41 -11.42
N MET A 149 -1.95 1.00 -10.81
CA MET A 149 -3.02 0.27 -10.14
C MET A 149 -3.72 -0.72 -11.07
N ILE A 150 -4.07 -0.29 -12.28
CA ILE A 150 -4.69 -1.15 -13.30
C ILE A 150 -3.75 -2.28 -13.71
N GLN A 151 -2.47 -2.01 -13.92
CA GLN A 151 -1.48 -3.03 -14.28
C GLN A 151 -1.34 -4.11 -13.21
N PHE A 152 -1.22 -3.72 -11.93
CA PHE A 152 -1.16 -4.67 -10.81
C PHE A 152 -2.43 -5.50 -10.70
N THR A 153 -3.59 -4.86 -10.75
CA THR A 153 -4.89 -5.51 -10.62
C THR A 153 -5.07 -6.59 -11.69
N LYS A 154 -4.76 -6.26 -12.94
CA LYS A 154 -4.84 -7.21 -14.06
C LYS A 154 -3.80 -8.32 -13.95
N LYS A 155 -2.56 -8.00 -13.60
CA LYS A 155 -1.48 -8.99 -13.50
C LYS A 155 -1.69 -9.99 -12.36
N LEU A 156 -2.32 -9.55 -11.27
CA LEU A 156 -2.70 -10.39 -10.15
C LEU A 156 -4.04 -11.12 -10.39
N ASN A 157 -4.70 -10.93 -11.54
CA ASN A 157 -6.01 -11.53 -11.88
C ASN A 157 -7.03 -11.32 -10.74
N VAL A 158 -7.09 -10.09 -10.18
CA VAL A 158 -8.02 -9.79 -9.09
C VAL A 158 -9.44 -9.71 -9.64
N ILE A 159 -10.38 -10.37 -8.94
CA ILE A 159 -11.82 -10.17 -9.10
C ILE A 159 -12.36 -9.74 -7.75
N GLY A 160 -12.96 -8.55 -7.68
CA GLY A 160 -13.43 -7.93 -6.44
C GLY A 160 -12.59 -6.71 -6.05
N LEU A 161 -12.50 -6.45 -4.74
CA LEU A 161 -11.77 -5.31 -4.19
C LEU A 161 -10.26 -5.54 -4.19
N VAL A 162 -9.54 -4.45 -4.44
CA VAL A 162 -8.08 -4.38 -4.33
C VAL A 162 -7.69 -2.99 -3.82
N ASN A 163 -6.70 -2.95 -2.95
CA ASN A 163 -6.08 -1.73 -2.44
C ASN A 163 -4.60 -1.73 -2.79
N ALA A 164 -4.05 -0.58 -3.11
CA ALA A 164 -2.62 -0.40 -3.25
C ALA A 164 -2.17 0.88 -2.54
N GLN A 165 -0.98 0.83 -1.95
CA GLN A 165 -0.32 1.96 -1.32
C GLN A 165 0.87 2.41 -2.15
N PHE A 166 0.95 3.72 -2.37
CA PHE A 166 2.03 4.34 -3.11
C PHE A 166 2.68 5.44 -2.28
N ALA A 167 3.95 5.68 -2.55
CA ALA A 167 4.68 6.86 -2.07
C ALA A 167 5.16 7.68 -3.25
N ILE A 168 4.99 9.01 -3.16
CA ILE A 168 5.43 9.94 -4.18
C ILE A 168 6.58 10.78 -3.63
N ARG A 169 7.76 10.67 -4.24
CA ARG A 169 8.95 11.45 -3.87
C ARG A 169 9.60 12.04 -5.10
N LYS A 170 9.84 13.35 -5.10
CA LYS A 170 10.47 14.06 -6.24
C LYS A 170 9.78 13.74 -7.58
N ASN A 171 8.47 13.78 -7.60
CA ASN A 171 7.62 13.47 -8.77
C ASN A 171 7.84 12.05 -9.35
N LYS A 172 8.23 11.10 -8.51
CA LYS A 172 8.34 9.68 -8.87
C LYS A 172 7.39 8.87 -8.01
N VAL A 173 6.64 7.99 -8.63
CA VAL A 173 5.72 7.07 -7.96
C VAL A 173 6.47 5.80 -7.59
N PHE A 174 6.33 5.37 -6.34
CA PHE A 174 6.85 4.12 -5.80
C PHE A 174 5.69 3.31 -5.25
N ILE A 175 5.57 2.04 -5.64
CA ILE A 175 4.62 1.13 -5.01
C ILE A 175 5.20 0.64 -3.68
N LEU A 176 4.37 0.65 -2.63
CA LEU A 176 4.72 0.14 -1.31
C LEU A 176 4.16 -1.27 -1.10
N GLU A 177 2.86 -1.44 -1.37
CA GLU A 177 2.19 -2.73 -1.25
C GLU A 177 0.91 -2.78 -2.08
N VAL A 178 0.46 -4.00 -2.41
CA VAL A 178 -0.84 -4.27 -3.03
C VAL A 178 -1.56 -5.32 -2.20
N ASN A 179 -2.80 -5.05 -1.88
CA ASN A 179 -3.66 -5.89 -1.07
C ASN A 179 -4.87 -6.36 -1.91
N PRO A 180 -4.89 -7.59 -2.47
CA PRO A 180 -6.02 -8.10 -3.25
C PRO A 180 -7.20 -8.51 -2.34
N ARG A 181 -7.68 -7.58 -1.55
CA ARG A 181 -8.75 -7.72 -0.57
C ARG A 181 -9.40 -6.37 -0.27
N ALA A 182 -10.52 -6.39 0.46
CA ALA A 182 -11.12 -5.17 1.00
C ALA A 182 -10.17 -4.47 1.98
N SER A 183 -10.04 -3.17 1.84
CA SER A 183 -9.33 -2.30 2.78
C SER A 183 -10.29 -1.70 3.81
N ARG A 184 -9.73 -1.16 4.90
CA ARG A 184 -10.48 -0.40 5.90
C ARG A 184 -10.99 0.94 5.37
N THR A 185 -10.46 1.41 4.25
CA THR A 185 -10.78 2.69 3.63
C THR A 185 -11.99 2.61 2.69
N VAL A 186 -12.40 1.42 2.24
CA VAL A 186 -13.53 1.19 1.33
C VAL A 186 -14.83 1.91 1.76
N PRO A 187 -15.26 1.90 3.04
CA PRO A 187 -16.46 2.62 3.45
C PRO A 187 -16.33 4.14 3.29
N PHE A 188 -15.16 4.70 3.56
CA PHE A 188 -14.89 6.12 3.38
C PHE A 188 -14.89 6.50 1.91
N VAL A 189 -14.14 5.77 1.07
CA VAL A 189 -14.09 5.98 -0.39
C VAL A 189 -15.49 5.91 -0.99
N SER A 190 -16.27 4.89 -0.60
CA SER A 190 -17.63 4.70 -1.10
C SER A 190 -18.54 5.90 -0.79
N LYS A 191 -18.45 6.46 0.41
CA LYS A 191 -19.24 7.65 0.80
C LYS A 191 -18.76 8.91 0.09
N ALA A 192 -17.44 9.09 -0.03
CA ALA A 192 -16.85 10.28 -0.66
C ALA A 192 -17.15 10.35 -2.17
N THR A 193 -17.16 9.21 -2.86
CA THR A 193 -17.33 9.16 -4.33
C THR A 193 -18.74 8.80 -4.79
N GLY A 194 -19.60 8.34 -3.86
CA GLY A 194 -20.95 7.88 -4.17
C GLY A 194 -21.02 6.46 -4.76
N ASN A 195 -19.89 5.79 -4.99
CA ASN A 195 -19.83 4.41 -5.45
C ASN A 195 -19.90 3.43 -4.29
N GLN A 196 -20.84 2.51 -4.30
CA GLN A 196 -20.94 1.45 -3.28
C GLN A 196 -19.93 0.32 -3.60
N LEU A 197 -18.64 0.57 -3.39
CA LEU A 197 -17.55 -0.30 -3.87
C LEU A 197 -17.73 -1.77 -3.42
N ALA A 198 -18.12 -2.00 -2.17
CA ALA A 198 -18.34 -3.37 -1.67
C ALA A 198 -19.47 -4.09 -2.42
N LYS A 199 -20.56 -3.38 -2.76
CA LYS A 199 -21.68 -3.95 -3.53
C LYS A 199 -21.27 -4.21 -4.98
N ILE A 200 -20.53 -3.27 -5.58
CA ILE A 200 -20.01 -3.41 -6.95
C ILE A 200 -19.08 -4.62 -7.01
N ALA A 201 -18.17 -4.75 -6.05
CA ALA A 201 -17.24 -5.88 -5.97
C ALA A 201 -17.96 -7.23 -5.77
N ALA A 202 -18.94 -7.29 -4.87
CA ALA A 202 -19.73 -8.50 -4.65
C ALA A 202 -20.44 -8.96 -5.95
N ARG A 203 -20.95 -8.02 -6.75
CA ARG A 203 -21.55 -8.32 -8.03
C ARG A 203 -20.52 -8.81 -9.06
N ALA A 204 -19.34 -8.18 -9.12
CA ALA A 204 -18.25 -8.63 -9.98
C ALA A 204 -17.81 -10.06 -9.63
N MET A 205 -17.72 -10.38 -8.33
CA MET A 205 -17.34 -11.72 -7.85
C MET A 205 -18.33 -12.82 -8.23
N ILE A 206 -19.61 -12.49 -8.44
CA ILE A 206 -20.62 -13.45 -8.95
C ILE A 206 -20.81 -13.37 -10.46
N GLY A 207 -19.89 -12.69 -11.17
CA GLY A 207 -19.84 -12.66 -12.63
C GLY A 207 -20.66 -11.57 -13.31
N ILE A 208 -21.11 -10.53 -12.59
CA ILE A 208 -21.76 -9.36 -13.19
C ILE A 208 -20.67 -8.34 -13.59
N PRO A 209 -20.41 -8.13 -14.89
CA PRO A 209 -19.36 -7.22 -15.36
C PRO A 209 -19.57 -5.79 -14.88
N LEU A 210 -18.46 -5.04 -14.70
CA LEU A 210 -18.53 -3.63 -14.29
C LEU A 210 -19.34 -2.79 -15.26
N LYS A 211 -19.25 -3.04 -16.57
CA LYS A 211 -20.00 -2.34 -17.63
C LYS A 211 -21.52 -2.50 -17.54
N GLU A 212 -22.01 -3.52 -16.85
CA GLU A 212 -23.44 -3.79 -16.64
C GLU A 212 -23.95 -3.21 -15.32
N GLN A 213 -23.06 -2.61 -14.53
CA GLN A 213 -23.41 -2.04 -13.24
C GLN A 213 -23.59 -0.52 -13.36
N GLN A 214 -24.48 0.05 -12.53
CA GLN A 214 -24.61 1.50 -12.41
C GLN A 214 -23.43 2.04 -11.58
N ILE A 215 -22.45 2.64 -12.26
CA ILE A 215 -21.19 3.10 -11.68
C ILE A 215 -20.96 4.55 -12.06
N ASN A 216 -20.58 5.36 -11.08
CA ASN A 216 -19.97 6.65 -11.35
C ASN A 216 -18.48 6.46 -11.65
N HIS A 217 -18.06 6.72 -12.88
CA HIS A 217 -16.66 6.56 -13.29
C HIS A 217 -15.74 7.70 -12.80
N SER A 218 -16.29 8.73 -12.17
CA SER A 218 -15.48 9.80 -11.58
C SER A 218 -14.91 9.36 -10.23
N TYR A 219 -13.59 9.26 -10.14
CA TYR A 219 -12.86 9.07 -8.89
C TYR A 219 -12.52 10.39 -8.18
N LYS A 220 -12.84 11.53 -8.82
CA LYS A 220 -12.66 12.89 -8.28
C LYS A 220 -14.00 13.52 -7.96
N PRO A 221 -14.46 13.48 -6.71
CA PRO A 221 -15.64 14.23 -6.30
C PRO A 221 -15.40 15.75 -6.40
N SER A 222 -16.48 16.52 -6.49
CA SER A 222 -16.42 18.00 -6.59
C SER A 222 -16.15 18.68 -5.25
N PHE A 223 -16.06 17.95 -4.17
CA PHE A 223 -15.79 18.43 -2.82
C PHE A 223 -14.76 17.56 -2.13
N PHE A 224 -14.04 18.12 -1.18
CA PHE A 224 -13.09 17.36 -0.37
C PHE A 224 -13.82 16.63 0.76
N SER A 225 -13.51 15.35 0.89
CA SER A 225 -13.88 14.55 2.03
C SER A 225 -12.62 14.19 2.83
N VAL A 226 -12.65 14.40 4.13
CA VAL A 226 -11.52 14.10 5.00
C VAL A 226 -11.91 13.02 6.00
N LYS A 227 -11.08 11.98 6.09
CA LYS A 227 -11.12 10.97 7.14
C LYS A 227 -10.08 11.34 8.20
N GLY A 228 -10.43 11.29 9.47
CA GLY A 228 -9.49 11.38 10.58
C GLY A 228 -9.46 10.09 11.40
N PRO A 229 -8.35 9.77 12.07
CA PRO A 229 -8.28 8.67 13.02
C PRO A 229 -9.04 9.01 14.31
N VAL A 230 -9.53 7.98 14.99
CA VAL A 230 -10.09 8.09 16.34
C VAL A 230 -9.23 7.27 17.28
N PHE A 231 -8.55 7.93 18.20
CA PHE A 231 -7.68 7.28 19.17
C PHE A 231 -8.44 6.95 20.46
N PRO A 232 -8.41 5.68 20.91
CA PRO A 232 -9.09 5.27 22.15
C PRO A 232 -8.21 5.60 23.36
N PHE A 233 -8.13 6.88 23.74
CA PHE A 233 -7.28 7.34 24.85
C PHE A 233 -7.68 6.79 26.24
N ASN A 234 -8.83 6.17 26.37
CA ASN A 234 -9.38 5.64 27.64
C ASN A 234 -9.28 4.10 27.75
N LYS A 235 -8.35 3.47 27.04
CA LYS A 235 -8.12 2.02 27.14
C LYS A 235 -6.71 1.71 27.54
#